data_76b3450a5493f7c353d78074a3f0003a
#
_entry.id   76b3450a5493f7c353d78074a3f0003a
#
_cell.length_a   1.000
_cell.length_b   1.000
_cell.length_c   1.000
_cell.angle_alpha   90.00
_cell.angle_beta   90.00
_cell.angle_gamma   90.00
#
_symmetry.space_group_name_H-M   'P 1'
#
loop_
_entity.id
_entity.type
_entity.pdbx_description
1 polymer ?
#
loop_
_entity_poly.entity_id
_entity_poly.type
_entity_poly.pdbx_seq_one_letter_code
_entity_poly.pdbx_strand_id
1 'polypeptide(L)'
;KKFLDKLNDVTWSVVEQKYFVETGKKDFENGRLKFYYDVHECVDKEKSNVLLLSCVLQYIEKPYELLDFILKNDFEAILIDRTPFSKTNEKIKLQVVPPSIYEASYPCWFFDELKFITYFESNNYNVVESFMTEPVESNENFFKGFIIQKNA
;
A
#
# COMPACT_ATOMS: atom_id res chain seq x y z
N LYS A 1 1.76 18.17 -4.20
CA LYS A 1 1.04 19.47 -4.36
C LYS A 1 0.73 19.75 -5.83
N LYS A 2 1.72 19.67 -6.74
CA LYS A 2 1.58 20.08 -8.16
C LYS A 2 0.42 19.44 -8.94
N PHE A 3 -0.03 18.24 -8.57
CA PHE A 3 -1.13 17.54 -9.22
C PHE A 3 -2.41 17.52 -8.40
N LEU A 4 -2.32 17.66 -7.08
CA LEU A 4 -3.46 17.65 -6.17
C LEU A 4 -4.31 18.93 -6.27
N ASP A 5 -3.74 20.03 -6.75
CA ASP A 5 -4.46 21.30 -6.96
C ASP A 5 -5.54 21.20 -8.06
N LYS A 6 -5.53 20.11 -8.86
CA LYS A 6 -6.53 19.84 -9.89
C LYS A 6 -7.69 18.95 -9.40
N LEU A 7 -7.58 18.42 -8.20
CA LEU A 7 -8.60 17.55 -7.61
C LEU A 7 -9.58 18.41 -6.81
N ASN A 8 -10.83 18.36 -7.18
CA ASN A 8 -11.93 18.96 -6.43
C ASN A 8 -12.48 17.91 -5.46
N ASP A 9 -12.86 18.36 -4.25
CA ASP A 9 -13.55 17.53 -3.24
C ASP A 9 -12.80 16.25 -2.82
N VAL A 10 -11.50 16.37 -2.59
CA VAL A 10 -10.68 15.26 -2.09
C VAL A 10 -10.90 15.09 -0.60
N THR A 11 -11.23 13.86 -0.19
CA THR A 11 -11.18 13.39 1.19
C THR A 11 -10.09 12.32 1.33
N TRP A 12 -9.41 12.30 2.47
CA TRP A 12 -8.40 11.33 2.81
C TRP A 12 -8.81 10.55 4.04
N SER A 13 -8.78 9.23 3.94
CA SER A 13 -8.99 8.32 5.06
C SER A 13 -7.68 7.58 5.32
N VAL A 14 -7.09 7.82 6.47
CA VAL A 14 -5.81 7.24 6.89
C VAL A 14 -6.08 6.08 7.84
N VAL A 15 -5.60 4.89 7.49
CA VAL A 15 -5.62 3.73 8.37
C VAL A 15 -4.22 3.54 8.94
N GLU A 16 -4.10 3.55 10.27
CA GLU A 16 -2.81 3.50 10.94
C GLU A 16 -2.89 2.85 12.32
N GLN A 17 -1.72 2.62 12.93
CA GLN A 17 -1.62 2.09 14.28
C GLN A 17 -2.24 3.05 15.29
N LYS A 18 -2.75 2.48 16.37
CA LYS A 18 -3.53 3.19 17.40
C LYS A 18 -2.92 4.52 17.83
N TYR A 19 -1.62 4.56 18.14
CA TYR A 19 -0.96 5.79 18.58
C TYR A 19 -1.01 6.90 17.54
N PHE A 20 -0.78 6.58 16.26
CA PHE A 20 -0.82 7.55 15.17
C PHE A 20 -2.25 7.99 14.86
N VAL A 21 -3.23 7.07 14.96
CA VAL A 21 -4.65 7.40 14.80
C VAL A 21 -5.12 8.36 15.90
N GLU A 22 -4.76 8.12 17.17
CA GLU A 22 -5.12 9.00 18.28
C GLU A 22 -4.52 10.41 18.11
N THR A 23 -3.25 10.49 17.72
CA THR A 23 -2.59 11.78 17.42
C THR A 23 -3.23 12.44 16.19
N GLY A 24 -3.48 11.68 15.14
CA GLY A 24 -4.12 12.17 13.92
C GLY A 24 -5.51 12.75 14.17
N LYS A 25 -6.34 12.04 14.93
CA LYS A 25 -7.69 12.50 15.31
C LYS A 25 -7.64 13.76 16.15
N LYS A 26 -6.68 13.85 17.07
CA LYS A 26 -6.56 15.01 17.98
C LYS A 26 -6.06 16.27 17.26
N ASP A 27 -5.04 16.12 16.42
CA ASP A 27 -4.24 17.27 15.98
C ASP A 27 -4.47 17.64 14.50
N PHE A 28 -5.03 16.72 13.67
CA PHE A 28 -5.10 16.89 12.22
C PHE A 28 -6.47 16.59 11.61
N GLU A 29 -7.33 15.82 12.29
CA GLU A 29 -8.63 15.43 11.74
C GLU A 29 -9.51 16.65 11.43
N ASN A 30 -10.16 16.62 10.27
CA ASN A 30 -11.07 17.66 9.82
C ASN A 30 -12.09 17.08 8.81
N GLY A 31 -12.88 17.93 8.17
CA GLY A 31 -13.91 17.50 7.21
C GLY A 31 -13.36 16.74 5.98
N ARG A 32 -12.05 16.82 5.70
CA ARG A 32 -11.41 16.19 4.54
C ARG A 32 -10.37 15.14 4.91
N LEU A 33 -9.89 15.10 6.14
CA LEU A 33 -8.88 14.16 6.63
C LEU A 33 -9.44 13.42 7.83
N LYS A 34 -9.51 12.11 7.76
CA LYS A 34 -10.04 11.24 8.79
C LYS A 34 -9.08 10.10 9.10
N PHE A 35 -9.15 9.55 10.31
CA PHE A 35 -8.25 8.50 10.78
C PHE A 35 -9.03 7.31 11.32
N TYR A 36 -8.58 6.09 10.97
CA TYR A 36 -9.23 4.83 11.30
C TYR A 36 -8.21 3.84 11.87
N TYR A 37 -8.65 2.98 12.77
CA TYR A 37 -7.82 1.97 13.41
C TYR A 37 -7.61 0.74 12.53
N ASP A 38 -8.57 0.45 11.66
CA ASP A 38 -8.44 -0.65 10.71
C ASP A 38 -9.14 -0.36 9.37
N VAL A 39 -8.79 -1.17 8.38
CA VAL A 39 -9.28 -0.98 7.01
C VAL A 39 -10.75 -1.32 6.86
N HIS A 40 -11.28 -2.29 7.62
CA HIS A 40 -12.70 -2.67 7.57
C HIS A 40 -13.57 -1.52 8.06
N GLU A 41 -13.22 -0.96 9.22
CA GLU A 41 -13.91 0.23 9.75
C GLU A 41 -13.89 1.39 8.75
N CYS A 42 -12.74 1.62 8.10
CA CYS A 42 -12.58 2.69 7.13
C CYS A 42 -13.49 2.49 5.92
N VAL A 43 -13.47 1.31 5.31
CA VAL A 43 -14.25 0.99 4.11
C VAL A 43 -15.76 0.99 4.39
N ASP A 44 -16.18 0.52 5.56
CA ASP A 44 -17.59 0.55 5.96
C ASP A 44 -18.16 1.97 6.12
N LYS A 45 -17.31 2.91 6.55
CA LYS A 45 -17.71 4.30 6.82
C LYS A 45 -17.50 5.23 5.62
N GLU A 46 -16.49 4.97 4.82
CA GLU A 46 -16.04 5.85 3.74
C GLU A 46 -16.10 5.13 2.39
N LYS A 47 -16.73 5.76 1.43
CA LYS A 47 -16.77 5.26 0.04
C LYS A 47 -15.55 5.81 -0.72
N SER A 48 -14.37 5.29 -0.42
CA SER A 48 -13.15 5.66 -1.11
C SER A 48 -13.10 5.02 -2.49
N ASN A 49 -12.80 5.80 -3.52
CA ASN A 49 -12.65 5.28 -4.88
C ASN A 49 -11.19 4.92 -5.23
N VAL A 50 -10.22 5.46 -4.50
CA VAL A 50 -8.80 5.17 -4.69
C VAL A 50 -8.17 4.70 -3.38
N LEU A 51 -7.38 3.65 -3.46
CA LEU A 51 -6.58 3.14 -2.36
C LEU A 51 -5.09 3.40 -2.62
N LEU A 52 -4.37 3.86 -1.60
CA LEU A 52 -2.91 3.99 -1.62
C LEU A 52 -2.28 3.06 -0.58
N LEU A 53 -1.40 2.17 -1.03
CA LEU A 53 -0.56 1.30 -0.22
C LEU A 53 0.91 1.66 -0.45
N SER A 54 1.41 2.62 0.29
CA SER A 54 2.81 3.07 0.17
C SER A 54 3.64 2.49 1.31
N CYS A 55 4.58 1.60 0.98
CA CYS A 55 5.47 0.94 1.93
C CYS A 55 4.71 0.17 3.03
N VAL A 56 3.64 -0.54 2.68
CA VAL A 56 2.72 -1.22 3.62
C VAL A 56 2.73 -2.73 3.45
N LEU A 57 2.47 -3.22 2.23
CA LEU A 57 2.20 -4.64 1.98
C LEU A 57 3.30 -5.59 2.48
N GLN A 58 4.55 -5.16 2.39
CA GLN A 58 5.69 -5.97 2.80
C GLN A 58 5.75 -6.26 4.31
N TYR A 59 5.00 -5.52 5.11
CA TYR A 59 4.98 -5.68 6.58
C TYR A 59 3.70 -6.34 7.10
N ILE A 60 2.76 -6.64 6.22
CA ILE A 60 1.52 -7.34 6.57
C ILE A 60 1.82 -8.84 6.66
N GLU A 61 1.40 -9.48 7.75
CA GLU A 61 1.61 -10.91 7.96
C GLU A 61 1.02 -11.76 6.84
N LYS A 62 -0.20 -11.40 6.40
CA LYS A 62 -0.96 -12.09 5.36
C LYS A 62 -1.40 -11.12 4.26
N PRO A 63 -0.47 -10.66 3.41
CA PRO A 63 -0.75 -9.59 2.45
C PRO A 63 -1.84 -9.96 1.44
N TYR A 64 -1.93 -11.21 1.02
CA TYR A 64 -2.96 -11.64 0.07
C TYR A 64 -4.36 -11.70 0.70
N GLU A 65 -4.51 -12.00 2.00
CA GLU A 65 -5.82 -11.89 2.68
C GLU A 65 -6.30 -10.43 2.74
N LEU A 66 -5.38 -9.48 2.97
CA LEU A 66 -5.68 -8.05 2.88
C LEU A 66 -6.06 -7.65 1.45
N LEU A 67 -5.32 -8.12 0.44
CA LEU A 67 -5.63 -7.84 -0.95
C LEU A 67 -6.97 -8.44 -1.38
N ASP A 68 -7.31 -9.67 -0.94
CA ASP A 68 -8.63 -10.28 -1.17
C ASP A 68 -9.78 -9.41 -0.62
N PHE A 69 -9.58 -8.84 0.56
CA PHE A 69 -10.55 -7.89 1.12
C PHE A 69 -10.64 -6.61 0.28
N ILE A 70 -9.49 -6.02 -0.08
CA ILE A 70 -9.42 -4.79 -0.87
C ILE A 70 -10.15 -4.96 -2.21
N LEU A 71 -9.87 -6.06 -2.93
CA LEU A 71 -10.45 -6.29 -4.25
C LEU A 71 -11.97 -6.52 -4.24
N LYS A 72 -12.54 -6.93 -3.11
CA LYS A 72 -14.00 -7.05 -2.91
C LYS A 72 -14.70 -5.71 -2.68
N ASN A 73 -13.96 -4.64 -2.40
CA ASN A 73 -14.51 -3.34 -2.04
C ASN A 73 -14.53 -2.32 -3.19
N ASP A 74 -14.39 -2.80 -4.42
CA ASP A 74 -14.69 -2.05 -5.64
C ASP A 74 -13.94 -0.73 -5.82
N PHE A 75 -12.67 -0.64 -5.37
CA PHE A 75 -11.85 0.53 -5.66
C PHE A 75 -11.65 0.69 -7.17
N GLU A 76 -11.84 1.90 -7.68
CA GLU A 76 -11.60 2.23 -9.09
C GLU A 76 -10.12 2.14 -9.44
N ALA A 77 -9.25 2.55 -8.51
CA ALA A 77 -7.81 2.44 -8.65
C ALA A 77 -7.11 2.09 -7.33
N ILE A 78 -6.03 1.32 -7.45
CA ILE A 78 -5.14 0.95 -6.36
C ILE A 78 -3.74 1.40 -6.75
N LEU A 79 -3.15 2.26 -5.91
CA LEU A 79 -1.78 2.72 -6.05
C LEU A 79 -0.92 1.95 -5.04
N ILE A 80 0.06 1.25 -5.55
CA ILE A 80 1.06 0.55 -4.74
C ILE A 80 2.39 1.28 -4.94
N ASP A 81 3.07 1.60 -3.85
CA ASP A 81 4.32 2.33 -3.91
C ASP A 81 5.34 1.71 -2.95
N ARG A 82 6.62 1.76 -3.33
CA ARG A 82 7.77 1.29 -2.54
C ARG A 82 7.57 -0.12 -1.96
N THR A 83 7.16 -1.02 -2.81
CA THR A 83 6.99 -2.44 -2.47
C THR A 83 8.16 -3.24 -3.02
N PRO A 84 8.82 -4.08 -2.20
CA PRO A 84 9.97 -4.86 -2.65
C PRO A 84 9.55 -6.14 -3.39
N PHE A 85 10.25 -6.40 -4.49
CA PHE A 85 10.09 -7.57 -5.33
C PHE A 85 11.38 -8.37 -5.43
N SER A 86 11.26 -9.67 -5.69
CA SER A 86 12.35 -10.59 -5.95
C SER A 86 12.31 -11.03 -7.42
N LYS A 87 13.47 -11.12 -8.05
CA LYS A 87 13.60 -11.66 -9.43
C LYS A 87 13.47 -13.17 -9.53
N THR A 88 13.51 -13.87 -8.41
CA THR A 88 13.51 -15.33 -8.41
C THR A 88 12.18 -15.91 -7.95
N ASN A 89 11.84 -15.71 -6.68
CA ASN A 89 10.61 -16.21 -6.06
C ASN A 89 10.25 -15.37 -4.84
N GLU A 90 9.01 -15.43 -4.46
CA GLU A 90 8.49 -14.80 -3.26
C GLU A 90 9.16 -15.35 -2.01
N LYS A 91 9.54 -14.46 -1.10
CA LYS A 91 10.23 -14.82 0.14
C LYS A 91 10.06 -13.79 1.24
N ILE A 92 10.20 -14.22 2.47
CA ILE A 92 10.27 -13.33 3.64
C ILE A 92 11.74 -13.23 4.06
N LYS A 93 12.21 -12.02 4.31
CA LYS A 93 13.53 -11.75 4.89
C LYS A 93 13.37 -10.99 6.20
N LEU A 94 14.32 -11.17 7.12
CA LEU A 94 14.43 -10.30 8.29
C LEU A 94 15.07 -8.99 7.88
N GLN A 95 14.34 -7.90 7.99
CA GLN A 95 14.88 -6.56 7.85
C GLN A 95 15.42 -6.10 9.20
N VAL A 96 16.68 -5.69 9.24
CA VAL A 96 17.32 -5.15 10.44
C VAL A 96 17.58 -3.66 10.20
N VAL A 97 17.01 -2.83 11.06
CA VAL A 97 17.23 -1.38 11.00
C VAL A 97 18.57 -1.06 11.65
N PRO A 98 19.42 -0.24 11.02
CA PRO A 98 20.68 0.18 11.62
C PRO A 98 20.47 0.86 12.98
N PRO A 99 21.22 0.51 14.03
CA PRO A 99 21.07 1.11 15.37
C PRO A 99 21.22 2.64 15.40
N SER A 100 21.89 3.22 14.39
CA SER A 100 22.01 4.68 14.24
C SER A 100 20.66 5.36 13.90
N ILE A 101 19.66 4.61 13.44
CA ILE A 101 18.30 5.11 13.18
C ILE A 101 17.42 4.79 14.38
N TYR A 102 17.18 3.51 14.63
CA TYR A 102 16.56 2.94 15.83
C TYR A 102 16.76 1.42 15.83
N GLU A 103 16.81 0.80 17.03
CA GLU A 103 17.00 -0.63 17.14
C GLU A 103 15.68 -1.37 16.88
N ALA A 104 15.58 -2.00 15.72
CA ALA A 104 14.44 -2.85 15.36
C ALA A 104 14.81 -3.91 14.33
N SER A 105 14.06 -5.00 14.35
CA SER A 105 14.06 -6.00 13.28
C SER A 105 12.65 -6.56 13.10
N TYR A 106 12.26 -6.79 11.85
CA TYR A 106 10.94 -7.30 11.51
C TYR A 106 10.95 -8.07 10.18
N PRO A 107 10.01 -9.01 9.99
CA PRO A 107 9.87 -9.70 8.72
C PRO A 107 9.43 -8.73 7.62
N CYS A 108 9.97 -8.94 6.42
CA CYS A 108 9.65 -8.15 5.24
C CYS A 108 9.46 -9.09 4.04
N TRP A 109 8.31 -9.02 3.41
CA TRP A 109 8.02 -9.74 2.18
C TRP A 109 8.80 -9.15 1.00
N PHE A 110 9.32 -10.04 0.16
CA PHE A 110 9.79 -9.74 -1.20
C PHE A 110 8.91 -10.54 -2.14
N PHE A 111 8.02 -9.86 -2.82
CA PHE A 111 7.01 -10.50 -3.66
C PHE A 111 7.61 -11.02 -4.98
N ASP A 112 7.00 -12.05 -5.56
CA ASP A 112 7.23 -12.42 -6.96
C ASP A 112 6.42 -11.47 -7.85
N GLU A 113 7.09 -10.72 -8.72
CA GLU A 113 6.43 -9.68 -9.53
C GLU A 113 5.37 -10.27 -10.46
N LEU A 114 5.67 -11.38 -11.13
CA LEU A 114 4.73 -11.99 -12.06
C LEU A 114 3.50 -12.54 -11.34
N LYS A 115 3.70 -13.24 -10.22
CA LYS A 115 2.62 -13.73 -9.37
C LYS A 115 1.75 -12.57 -8.87
N PHE A 116 2.37 -11.47 -8.47
CA PHE A 116 1.68 -10.28 -7.97
C PHE A 116 0.81 -9.62 -9.04
N ILE A 117 1.34 -9.42 -10.24
CA ILE A 117 0.57 -8.87 -11.37
C ILE A 117 -0.58 -9.81 -11.75
N THR A 118 -0.29 -11.09 -11.94
CA THR A 118 -1.31 -12.11 -12.28
C THR A 118 -2.43 -12.19 -11.25
N TYR A 119 -2.11 -11.96 -9.98
CA TYR A 119 -3.11 -11.92 -8.91
C TYR A 119 -4.15 -10.81 -9.15
N PHE A 120 -3.73 -9.60 -9.50
CA PHE A 120 -4.66 -8.51 -9.81
C PHE A 120 -5.44 -8.76 -11.10
N GLU A 121 -4.76 -9.22 -12.15
CA GLU A 121 -5.40 -9.53 -13.44
C GLU A 121 -6.48 -10.61 -13.30
N SER A 122 -6.23 -11.63 -12.48
CA SER A 122 -7.19 -12.71 -12.20
C SER A 122 -8.41 -12.23 -11.37
N ASN A 123 -8.34 -11.05 -10.79
CA ASN A 123 -9.39 -10.44 -9.97
C ASN A 123 -10.03 -9.20 -10.61
N ASN A 124 -10.03 -9.12 -11.94
CA ASN A 124 -10.67 -8.05 -12.71
C ASN A 124 -10.02 -6.65 -12.54
N TYR A 125 -8.70 -6.64 -12.34
CA TYR A 125 -7.90 -5.41 -12.33
C TYR A 125 -6.72 -5.53 -13.29
N ASN A 126 -6.35 -4.42 -13.92
CA ASN A 126 -5.19 -4.34 -14.80
C ASN A 126 -4.12 -3.41 -14.25
N VAL A 127 -2.86 -3.79 -14.43
CA VAL A 127 -1.73 -2.88 -14.22
C VAL A 127 -1.66 -1.90 -15.39
N VAL A 128 -1.93 -0.62 -15.13
CA VAL A 128 -1.87 0.45 -16.14
C VAL A 128 -0.48 1.04 -16.24
N GLU A 129 0.26 1.07 -15.14
CA GLU A 129 1.62 1.58 -15.10
C GLU A 129 2.44 0.89 -14.01
N SER A 130 3.73 0.72 -14.26
CA SER A 130 4.70 0.30 -13.26
C SER A 130 5.94 1.17 -13.32
N PHE A 131 6.52 1.49 -12.16
CA PHE A 131 7.68 2.36 -12.06
C PHE A 131 8.64 1.91 -10.95
N MET A 132 9.93 2.18 -11.15
CA MET A 132 10.93 1.95 -10.10
C MET A 132 10.82 3.05 -9.06
N THR A 133 10.80 2.68 -7.79
CA THR A 133 10.63 3.65 -6.69
C THR A 133 11.93 3.96 -5.98
N GLU A 134 12.91 3.08 -6.08
CA GLU A 134 14.25 3.25 -5.48
C GLU A 134 15.32 2.72 -6.43
N PRO A 135 16.56 3.20 -6.32
CA PRO A 135 17.70 2.63 -7.05
C PRO A 135 17.84 1.14 -6.75
N VAL A 136 18.18 0.35 -7.76
CA VAL A 136 18.43 -1.09 -7.61
C VAL A 136 19.73 -1.30 -6.84
N GLU A 137 19.64 -1.61 -5.55
CA GLU A 137 20.80 -1.86 -4.70
C GLU A 137 21.39 -3.27 -4.86
N SER A 138 20.61 -4.20 -5.39
CA SER A 138 21.06 -5.59 -5.59
C SER A 138 20.56 -6.18 -6.90
N ASN A 139 21.28 -7.17 -7.43
CA ASN A 139 20.85 -7.91 -8.62
C ASN A 139 19.62 -8.80 -8.39
N GLU A 140 19.24 -9.05 -7.14
CA GLU A 140 18.16 -9.99 -6.79
C GLU A 140 16.84 -9.31 -6.42
N ASN A 141 16.89 -8.12 -5.83
CA ASN A 141 15.71 -7.44 -5.31
C ASN A 141 15.65 -6.02 -5.83
N PHE A 142 14.44 -5.50 -5.98
CA PHE A 142 14.18 -4.15 -6.44
C PHE A 142 12.87 -3.64 -5.83
N PHE A 143 12.68 -2.32 -5.84
CA PHE A 143 11.46 -1.69 -5.35
C PHE A 143 10.67 -1.10 -6.51
N LYS A 144 9.39 -1.43 -6.55
CA LYS A 144 8.46 -0.93 -7.57
C LYS A 144 7.20 -0.33 -6.97
N GLY A 145 6.59 0.54 -7.77
CA GLY A 145 5.20 0.94 -7.62
C GLY A 145 4.39 0.53 -8.83
N PHE A 146 3.07 0.44 -8.63
CA PHE A 146 2.08 0.09 -9.63
C PHE A 146 0.88 1.02 -9.53
N ILE A 147 0.36 1.41 -10.68
CA ILE A 147 -0.99 1.96 -10.81
C ILE A 147 -1.85 0.84 -11.37
N ILE A 148 -2.84 0.43 -10.60
CA ILE A 148 -3.72 -0.69 -10.91
C ILE A 148 -5.13 -0.16 -10.98
N GLN A 149 -5.87 -0.49 -12.05
CA GLN A 149 -7.21 0.00 -12.29
C GLN A 149 -8.18 -1.17 -12.46
N LYS A 150 -9.38 -1.02 -11.93
CA LYS A 150 -10.45 -1.98 -12.12
C LYS A 150 -10.90 -1.98 -13.58
N ASN A 151 -11.14 -3.17 -14.14
CA ASN A 151 -11.69 -3.31 -15.47
C ASN A 151 -13.13 -2.80 -15.52
N ALA A 152 -13.50 -2.18 -16.63
CA ALA A 152 -14.85 -1.67 -16.87
C ALA A 152 -15.89 -2.81 -17.01
#